data_44a5950befd209e8128417e0cca6d820
#
_entry.id   44a5950befd209e8128417e0cca6d820
#
_cell.length_a   1.000
_cell.length_b   1.000
_cell.length_c   1.000
_cell.angle_alpha   90.00
_cell.angle_beta   90.00
_cell.angle_gamma   90.00
#
_symmetry.space_group_name_H-M   'P 1'
#
loop_
_entity.id
_entity.type
_entity.pdbx_description
1 polymer ?
#
loop_
_entity_poly.entity_id
_entity_poly.type
_entity_poly.pdbx_seq_one_letter_code
_entity_poly.pdbx_strand_id
1 'polypeptide(L)'
;MLKYYLELLGFSDMPDFIIKYLNCPSLIRLKDVGYFCGMDYASKDIYDFREYISRYDHSLTVALIVYKLTHDKKATIAGLFHDIATPCFSHVIDYMNKDHEKQETTEEYTDFVIENDIWLCHCLEEDGIYLEDIVDFKKYSIVDNDRPKACADRIDGVVLTGIGWTKNISKNDIKNIVMAMRLF
;
A
#
# COMPACT_ATOMS: atom_id res chain seq x y z
N MET A 1 -5.94 15.40 -5.24
CA MET A 1 -6.80 14.28 -5.68
C MET A 1 -6.72 13.12 -4.69
N LEU A 2 -5.54 12.80 -4.19
CA LEU A 2 -5.31 11.75 -3.19
C LEU A 2 -6.19 11.92 -1.95
N LYS A 3 -6.26 13.11 -1.35
CA LYS A 3 -7.14 13.37 -0.20
C LYS A 3 -8.61 13.00 -0.48
N TYR A 4 -9.12 13.30 -1.66
CA TYR A 4 -10.48 12.96 -2.05
C TYR A 4 -10.68 11.43 -2.14
N TYR A 5 -9.69 10.72 -2.66
CA TYR A 5 -9.70 9.27 -2.73
C TYR A 5 -9.70 8.62 -1.34
N LEU A 6 -8.81 9.08 -0.45
CA LEU A 6 -8.75 8.64 0.95
C LEU A 6 -10.11 8.81 1.65
N GLU A 7 -10.77 9.97 1.51
CA GLU A 7 -12.08 10.22 2.12
C GLU A 7 -13.16 9.25 1.60
N LEU A 8 -13.16 8.93 0.31
CA LEU A 8 -14.09 7.95 -0.25
C LEU A 8 -13.85 6.52 0.25
N LEU A 9 -12.60 6.20 0.59
CA LEU A 9 -12.25 4.91 1.21
C LEU A 9 -12.60 4.84 2.70
N GLY A 10 -12.98 5.96 3.32
CA GLY A 10 -13.38 6.03 4.72
C GLY A 10 -12.27 6.46 5.67
N PHE A 11 -11.31 7.26 5.20
CA PHE A 11 -10.19 7.72 6.02
C PHE A 11 -10.64 8.47 7.29
N SER A 12 -11.66 9.33 7.19
CA SER A 12 -12.17 10.09 8.34
C SER A 12 -12.92 9.22 9.37
N ASP A 13 -13.42 8.06 8.96
CA ASP A 13 -14.14 7.11 9.78
C ASP A 13 -13.33 5.83 10.03
N MET A 14 -12.01 5.93 9.89
CA MET A 14 -11.09 4.80 10.01
C MET A 14 -11.13 4.21 11.43
N PRO A 15 -11.21 2.88 11.58
CA PRO A 15 -11.24 2.24 12.88
C PRO A 15 -9.99 2.51 13.73
N ASP A 16 -10.17 2.66 15.03
CA ASP A 16 -9.09 2.92 15.99
C ASP A 16 -7.95 1.91 15.90
N PHE A 17 -8.25 0.64 15.61
CA PHE A 17 -7.22 -0.38 15.48
C PHE A 17 -6.23 -0.11 14.34
N ILE A 18 -6.65 0.53 13.25
CA ILE A 18 -5.73 0.92 12.17
C ILE A 18 -4.85 2.08 12.62
N ILE A 19 -5.44 3.05 13.33
CA ILE A 19 -4.78 4.31 13.72
C ILE A 19 -3.49 4.05 14.51
N LYS A 20 -3.49 3.08 15.43
CA LYS A 20 -2.29 2.77 16.24
C LYS A 20 -1.11 2.29 15.39
N TYR A 21 -1.38 1.51 14.33
CA TYR A 21 -0.34 1.02 13.42
C TYR A 21 0.26 2.13 12.53
N LEU A 22 -0.48 3.22 12.27
CA LEU A 22 0.04 4.33 11.47
C LEU A 22 1.23 5.05 12.12
N ASN A 23 1.50 4.78 13.40
CA ASN A 23 2.62 5.34 14.14
C ASN A 23 3.85 4.41 14.16
N CYS A 24 3.80 3.24 13.53
CA CYS A 24 4.94 2.34 13.45
C CYS A 24 6.09 3.00 12.68
N PRO A 25 7.31 3.08 13.26
CA PRO A 25 8.46 3.71 12.62
C PRO A 25 8.77 3.16 11.23
N SER A 26 8.68 1.82 11.07
CA SER A 26 8.87 1.16 9.79
C SER A 26 7.87 1.62 8.72
N LEU A 27 6.62 1.86 9.09
CA LEU A 27 5.61 2.38 8.18
C LEU A 27 5.81 3.87 7.89
N ILE A 28 6.14 4.67 8.93
CA ILE A 28 6.35 6.13 8.79
C ILE A 28 7.46 6.42 7.78
N ARG A 29 8.56 5.63 7.75
CA ARG A 29 9.63 5.83 6.77
C ARG A 29 9.15 5.81 5.32
N LEU A 30 8.07 5.08 5.04
CA LEU A 30 7.51 4.98 3.69
C LEU A 30 6.93 6.31 3.18
N LYS A 31 6.75 7.31 4.05
CA LYS A 31 6.37 8.67 3.64
C LYS A 31 7.44 9.34 2.77
N ASP A 32 8.69 8.95 2.96
CA ASP A 32 9.84 9.47 2.20
C ASP A 32 10.21 8.55 1.02
N VAL A 33 9.46 7.48 0.78
CA VAL A 33 9.63 6.59 -0.36
C VAL A 33 8.55 6.89 -1.41
N GLY A 34 8.97 7.45 -2.55
CA GLY A 34 8.06 7.79 -3.64
C GLY A 34 7.43 6.56 -4.29
N TYR A 35 6.14 6.64 -4.57
CA TYR A 35 5.39 5.53 -5.17
C TYR A 35 5.87 5.19 -6.59
N PHE A 36 6.33 6.19 -7.34
CA PHE A 36 6.73 6.03 -8.74
C PHE A 36 8.22 5.69 -8.94
N CYS A 37 8.79 4.88 -8.05
CA CYS A 37 10.12 4.29 -8.20
C CYS A 37 11.26 5.32 -8.40
N GLY A 38 11.19 6.45 -7.72
CA GLY A 38 12.18 7.52 -7.80
C GLY A 38 11.98 8.48 -8.98
N MET A 39 11.08 8.20 -9.92
CA MET A 39 10.74 9.15 -10.99
C MET A 39 10.15 10.45 -10.44
N ASP A 40 9.57 10.41 -9.24
CA ASP A 40 9.04 11.57 -8.52
C ASP A 40 10.09 12.66 -8.27
N TYR A 41 11.37 12.28 -8.24
CA TYR A 41 12.50 13.18 -7.98
C TYR A 41 13.18 13.66 -9.26
N ALA A 42 12.68 13.24 -10.42
CA ALA A 42 13.21 13.71 -11.71
C ALA A 42 12.76 15.15 -12.01
N SER A 43 13.45 15.79 -12.96
CA SER A 43 13.02 17.10 -13.44
C SER A 43 11.60 17.05 -13.99
N LYS A 44 10.81 18.09 -13.70
CA LYS A 44 9.45 18.24 -14.22
C LYS A 44 9.36 18.27 -15.75
N ASP A 45 10.47 18.60 -16.42
CA ASP A 45 10.57 18.54 -17.87
C ASP A 45 10.57 17.09 -18.41
N ILE A 46 10.90 16.13 -17.54
CA ILE A 46 10.94 14.69 -17.86
C ILE A 46 9.66 14.03 -17.35
N TYR A 47 9.33 14.23 -16.06
CA TYR A 47 8.14 13.68 -15.43
C TYR A 47 7.40 14.75 -14.65
N ASP A 48 6.20 15.13 -15.12
CA ASP A 48 5.34 16.13 -14.47
C ASP A 48 4.24 15.44 -13.67
N PHE A 49 4.52 15.09 -12.42
CA PHE A 49 3.54 14.51 -11.49
C PHE A 49 2.61 15.60 -10.94
N ARG A 50 1.32 15.26 -10.80
CA ARG A 50 0.31 16.19 -10.25
C ARG A 50 0.56 16.48 -8.78
N GLU A 51 0.91 15.45 -8.03
CA GLU A 51 1.16 15.50 -6.58
C GLU A 51 2.11 14.37 -6.20
N TYR A 52 2.88 14.56 -5.14
CA TYR A 52 3.70 13.51 -4.56
C TYR A 52 2.78 12.47 -3.91
N ILE A 53 3.03 11.22 -4.20
CA ILE A 53 2.36 10.06 -3.60
C ILE A 53 3.47 9.17 -3.04
N SER A 54 3.34 8.80 -1.78
CA SER A 54 4.32 7.95 -1.10
C SER A 54 3.88 6.48 -1.06
N ARG A 55 4.81 5.58 -0.77
CA ARG A 55 4.48 4.19 -0.45
C ARG A 55 3.63 4.08 0.82
N TYR A 56 3.76 5.02 1.74
CA TYR A 56 2.86 5.12 2.89
C TYR A 56 1.41 5.35 2.46
N ASP A 57 1.17 6.26 1.51
CA ASP A 57 -0.18 6.54 1.01
C ASP A 57 -0.77 5.30 0.35
N HIS A 58 0.02 4.59 -0.46
CA HIS A 58 -0.37 3.33 -1.08
C HIS A 58 -0.72 2.26 -0.05
N SER A 59 0.15 2.01 0.92
CA SER A 59 -0.09 1.05 2.00
C SER A 59 -1.38 1.36 2.76
N LEU A 60 -1.61 2.64 3.06
CA LEU A 60 -2.83 3.09 3.75
C LEU A 60 -4.08 2.89 2.89
N THR A 61 -4.05 3.26 1.61
CA THR A 61 -5.21 3.08 0.72
C THR A 61 -5.52 1.61 0.47
N VAL A 62 -4.50 0.74 0.32
CA VAL A 62 -4.69 -0.72 0.25
C VAL A 62 -5.38 -1.24 1.50
N ALA A 63 -4.91 -0.87 2.69
CA ALA A 63 -5.55 -1.28 3.95
C ALA A 63 -7.02 -0.81 4.04
N LEU A 64 -7.31 0.42 3.63
CA LEU A 64 -8.68 0.95 3.63
C LEU A 64 -9.58 0.22 2.62
N ILE A 65 -9.08 -0.15 1.44
CA ILE A 65 -9.82 -0.97 0.48
C ILE A 65 -10.14 -2.33 1.10
N VAL A 66 -9.14 -3.01 1.65
CA VAL A 66 -9.32 -4.33 2.28
C VAL A 66 -10.34 -4.24 3.40
N TYR A 67 -10.21 -3.27 4.31
CA TYR A 67 -11.16 -3.10 5.39
C TYR A 67 -12.57 -2.81 4.91
N LYS A 68 -12.73 -1.90 3.96
CA LYS A 68 -14.02 -1.54 3.36
C LYS A 68 -14.75 -2.75 2.77
N LEU A 69 -14.01 -3.68 2.21
CA LEU A 69 -14.58 -4.85 1.53
C LEU A 69 -14.80 -6.05 2.46
N THR A 70 -13.93 -6.25 3.44
CA THR A 70 -13.91 -7.49 4.23
C THR A 70 -14.27 -7.32 5.70
N HIS A 71 -14.00 -6.15 6.27
CA HIS A 71 -13.98 -5.93 7.71
C HIS A 71 -13.06 -6.89 8.48
N ASP A 72 -12.16 -7.58 7.78
CA ASP A 72 -11.18 -8.50 8.38
C ASP A 72 -9.98 -7.70 8.88
N LYS A 73 -9.76 -7.73 10.19
CA LYS A 73 -8.67 -7.02 10.86
C LYS A 73 -7.29 -7.52 10.41
N LYS A 74 -7.10 -8.85 10.33
CA LYS A 74 -5.81 -9.43 9.95
C LYS A 74 -5.46 -9.12 8.49
N ALA A 75 -6.39 -9.32 7.57
CA ALA A 75 -6.20 -8.98 6.18
C ALA A 75 -5.92 -7.47 5.99
N THR A 76 -6.60 -6.61 6.77
CA THR A 76 -6.40 -5.16 6.73
C THR A 76 -4.99 -4.77 7.15
N ILE A 77 -4.49 -5.34 8.26
CA ILE A 77 -3.14 -5.06 8.75
C ILE A 77 -2.09 -5.69 7.83
N ALA A 78 -2.33 -6.88 7.28
CA ALA A 78 -1.47 -7.46 6.24
C ALA A 78 -1.37 -6.54 5.02
N GLY A 79 -2.50 -5.98 4.56
CA GLY A 79 -2.53 -4.98 3.48
C GLY A 79 -1.80 -3.69 3.83
N LEU A 80 -1.84 -3.24 5.10
CA LEU A 80 -1.11 -2.04 5.53
C LEU A 80 0.42 -2.23 5.46
N PHE A 81 0.89 -3.45 5.70
CA PHE A 81 2.32 -3.77 5.80
C PHE A 81 2.88 -4.56 4.61
N HIS A 82 2.10 -4.83 3.55
CA HIS A 82 2.54 -5.66 2.42
C HIS A 82 3.81 -5.12 1.73
N ASP A 83 3.94 -3.79 1.67
CA ASP A 83 5.07 -3.06 1.06
C ASP A 83 6.11 -2.58 2.08
N ILE A 84 6.07 -3.08 3.34
CA ILE A 84 6.87 -2.51 4.43
C ILE A 84 8.38 -2.60 4.19
N ALA A 85 8.86 -3.59 3.46
CA ALA A 85 10.27 -3.75 3.15
C ALA A 85 10.74 -2.94 1.94
N THR A 86 9.85 -2.27 1.22
CA THR A 86 10.19 -1.52 0.01
C THR A 86 11.34 -0.53 0.24
N PRO A 87 12.44 -0.63 -0.51
CA PRO A 87 13.58 0.27 -0.40
C PRO A 87 13.30 1.64 -1.03
N CYS A 88 14.20 2.62 -0.83
CA CYS A 88 13.99 4.01 -1.23
C CYS A 88 13.75 4.22 -2.75
N PHE A 89 14.25 3.33 -3.58
CA PHE A 89 14.01 3.35 -5.04
C PHE A 89 12.99 2.30 -5.49
N SER A 90 12.24 1.73 -4.57
CA SER A 90 11.19 0.74 -4.85
C SER A 90 11.69 -0.38 -5.80
N HIS A 91 10.91 -0.74 -6.79
CA HIS A 91 11.20 -1.82 -7.74
C HIS A 91 12.46 -1.62 -8.64
N VAL A 92 13.17 -0.49 -8.55
CA VAL A 92 14.47 -0.36 -9.24
C VAL A 92 15.48 -1.39 -8.74
N ILE A 93 15.37 -1.80 -7.46
CA ILE A 93 16.24 -2.83 -6.88
C ILE A 93 16.06 -4.20 -7.56
N ASP A 94 14.84 -4.52 -8.01
CA ASP A 94 14.55 -5.78 -8.70
C ASP A 94 15.33 -5.88 -10.01
N TYR A 95 15.47 -4.76 -10.74
CA TYR A 95 16.34 -4.70 -11.93
C TYR A 95 17.82 -4.91 -11.59
N MET A 96 18.29 -4.32 -10.47
CA MET A 96 19.68 -4.50 -10.03
C MET A 96 19.96 -5.96 -9.67
N ASN A 97 19.00 -6.65 -9.07
CA ASN A 97 19.08 -8.05 -8.66
C ASN A 97 18.65 -9.04 -9.76
N LYS A 98 18.32 -8.56 -10.97
CA LYS A 98 17.84 -9.36 -12.11
C LYS A 98 16.53 -10.08 -11.83
N ASP A 99 15.72 -9.56 -10.95
CA ASP A 99 14.40 -10.08 -10.54
C ASP A 99 13.24 -9.24 -11.09
N HIS A 100 13.42 -8.64 -12.26
CA HIS A 100 12.42 -7.74 -12.87
C HIS A 100 11.13 -8.42 -13.31
N GLU A 101 11.11 -9.75 -13.43
CA GLU A 101 9.92 -10.51 -13.80
C GLU A 101 9.01 -10.79 -12.60
N LYS A 102 9.58 -11.20 -11.48
CA LYS A 102 8.84 -11.56 -10.26
C LYS A 102 8.64 -10.38 -9.33
N GLN A 103 9.65 -9.50 -9.23
CA GLN A 103 9.66 -8.33 -8.34
C GLN A 103 9.52 -8.69 -6.84
N GLU A 104 10.11 -9.82 -6.44
CA GLU A 104 10.04 -10.34 -5.07
C GLU A 104 11.17 -9.82 -4.16
N THR A 105 12.26 -9.27 -4.74
CA THR A 105 13.39 -8.75 -3.95
C THR A 105 12.98 -7.64 -2.99
N THR A 106 11.95 -6.86 -3.33
CA THR A 106 11.41 -5.81 -2.44
C THR A 106 10.67 -6.36 -1.23
N GLU A 107 10.29 -7.64 -1.26
CA GLU A 107 9.54 -8.31 -0.21
C GLU A 107 10.43 -9.19 0.69
N GLU A 108 11.65 -9.53 0.24
CA GLU A 108 12.56 -10.50 0.89
C GLU A 108 12.90 -10.18 2.36
N TYR A 109 12.78 -8.91 2.74
CA TYR A 109 13.10 -8.45 4.11
C TYR A 109 11.87 -8.06 4.92
N THR A 110 10.68 -8.46 4.51
CA THR A 110 9.42 -8.08 5.20
C THR A 110 9.40 -8.56 6.64
N ASP A 111 9.75 -9.83 6.89
CA ASP A 111 9.84 -10.42 8.22
C ASP A 111 10.87 -9.68 9.08
N PHE A 112 12.07 -9.47 8.54
CA PHE A 112 13.14 -8.75 9.25
C PHE A 112 12.71 -7.33 9.64
N VAL A 113 12.05 -6.59 8.76
CA VAL A 113 11.60 -5.21 9.06
C VAL A 113 10.53 -5.21 10.15
N ILE A 114 9.58 -6.14 10.09
CA ILE A 114 8.50 -6.24 11.10
C ILE A 114 9.07 -6.65 12.46
N GLU A 115 9.92 -7.67 12.51
CA GLU A 115 10.53 -8.17 13.76
C GLU A 115 11.39 -7.13 14.48
N ASN A 116 12.00 -6.21 13.73
CA ASN A 116 12.84 -5.15 14.30
C ASN A 116 12.08 -3.86 14.61
N ASP A 117 10.78 -3.76 14.32
CA ASP A 117 9.93 -2.64 14.75
C ASP A 117 9.22 -2.99 16.06
N ILE A 118 9.83 -2.56 17.18
CA ILE A 118 9.33 -2.84 18.54
C ILE A 118 7.89 -2.31 18.71
N TRP A 119 7.56 -1.16 18.13
CA TRP A 119 6.21 -0.60 18.23
C TRP A 119 5.20 -1.47 17.48
N LEU A 120 5.56 -1.91 16.30
CA LEU A 120 4.72 -2.79 15.50
C LEU A 120 4.50 -4.14 16.21
N CYS A 121 5.57 -4.78 16.71
CA CYS A 121 5.46 -6.03 17.46
C CYS A 121 4.52 -5.89 18.67
N HIS A 122 4.64 -4.81 19.44
CA HIS A 122 3.74 -4.54 20.56
C HIS A 122 2.27 -4.39 20.13
N CYS A 123 2.01 -3.66 19.05
CA CYS A 123 0.65 -3.51 18.51
C CYS A 123 0.06 -4.84 18.05
N LEU A 124 0.86 -5.70 17.42
CA LEU A 124 0.45 -7.04 16.98
C LEU A 124 0.11 -7.94 18.18
N GLU A 125 0.95 -7.93 19.23
CA GLU A 125 0.72 -8.68 20.46
C GLU A 125 -0.57 -8.27 21.16
N GLU A 126 -0.81 -6.96 21.32
CA GLU A 126 -2.05 -6.44 21.91
C GLU A 126 -3.30 -6.88 21.13
N ASP A 127 -3.19 -6.97 19.81
CA ASP A 127 -4.29 -7.35 18.93
C ASP A 127 -4.46 -8.86 18.74
N GLY A 128 -3.53 -9.67 19.28
CA GLY A 128 -3.50 -11.12 19.08
C GLY A 128 -3.29 -11.51 17.60
N ILE A 129 -2.50 -10.71 16.86
CA ILE A 129 -2.13 -10.95 15.48
C ILE A 129 -0.71 -11.53 15.48
N TYR A 130 -0.53 -12.66 14.83
CA TYR A 130 0.79 -13.30 14.71
C TYR A 130 1.58 -12.70 13.55
N LEU A 131 2.91 -12.77 13.64
CA LEU A 131 3.81 -12.30 12.58
C LEU A 131 3.47 -12.92 11.22
N GLU A 132 3.21 -14.22 11.20
CA GLU A 132 2.86 -14.98 10.00
C GLU A 132 1.54 -14.50 9.37
N ASP A 133 0.66 -13.87 10.14
CA ASP A 133 -0.57 -13.29 9.62
C ASP A 133 -0.30 -12.05 8.75
N ILE A 134 0.86 -11.42 8.90
CA ILE A 134 1.23 -10.17 8.22
C ILE A 134 2.29 -10.43 7.13
N VAL A 135 3.33 -11.22 7.42
CA VAL A 135 4.41 -11.54 6.47
C VAL A 135 3.87 -12.27 5.25
N ASP A 136 3.01 -13.27 5.46
CA ASP A 136 2.35 -14.01 4.39
C ASP A 136 1.06 -13.29 3.93
N PHE A 137 1.20 -12.03 3.49
CA PHE A 137 0.06 -11.24 3.04
C PHE A 137 -0.61 -11.82 1.78
N LYS A 138 0.11 -12.59 0.97
CA LYS A 138 -0.40 -13.26 -0.25
C LYS A 138 -1.46 -14.32 0.05
N LYS A 139 -1.54 -14.83 1.29
CA LYS A 139 -2.65 -15.71 1.70
C LYS A 139 -4.01 -14.99 1.69
N TYR A 140 -4.02 -13.67 1.75
CA TYR A 140 -5.23 -12.86 1.61
C TYR A 140 -5.37 -12.40 0.15
N SER A 141 -6.07 -13.17 -0.66
CA SER A 141 -6.27 -12.88 -2.09
C SER A 141 -6.90 -11.52 -2.38
N ILE A 142 -7.51 -10.88 -1.38
CA ILE A 142 -8.00 -9.50 -1.46
C ILE A 142 -6.86 -8.49 -1.38
N VAL A 143 -5.77 -8.77 -0.66
CA VAL A 143 -4.60 -7.90 -0.55
C VAL A 143 -3.79 -7.99 -1.84
N ASP A 144 -3.29 -9.19 -2.16
CA ASP A 144 -2.60 -9.50 -3.41
C ASP A 144 -3.08 -10.86 -3.97
N ASN A 145 -3.00 -11.04 -5.28
CA ASN A 145 -3.48 -12.22 -5.97
C ASN A 145 -2.66 -12.48 -7.24
N ASP A 146 -2.74 -13.68 -7.78
CA ASP A 146 -2.12 -14.04 -9.05
C ASP A 146 -2.61 -13.15 -10.20
N ARG A 147 -1.70 -12.72 -11.05
CA ARG A 147 -2.07 -12.01 -12.29
C ARG A 147 -2.86 -12.95 -13.22
N PRO A 148 -3.94 -12.47 -13.87
CA PRO A 148 -4.46 -11.09 -13.94
C PRO A 148 -5.59 -10.74 -12.97
N LYS A 149 -5.78 -11.51 -11.89
CA LYS A 149 -6.89 -11.29 -10.95
C LYS A 149 -6.78 -9.94 -10.25
N ALA A 150 -7.93 -9.34 -9.97
CA ALA A 150 -7.99 -8.09 -9.21
C ALA A 150 -7.69 -8.33 -7.73
N CYS A 151 -6.99 -7.38 -7.10
CA CYS A 151 -6.71 -7.30 -5.67
C CYS A 151 -6.60 -5.84 -5.26
N ALA A 152 -6.57 -5.56 -3.97
CA ALA A 152 -6.53 -4.19 -3.45
C ALA A 152 -5.27 -3.45 -3.93
N ASP A 153 -4.10 -4.08 -3.87
CA ASP A 153 -2.84 -3.53 -4.35
C ASP A 153 -2.94 -3.05 -5.81
N ARG A 154 -3.39 -3.91 -6.72
CA ARG A 154 -3.49 -3.54 -8.16
C ARG A 154 -4.54 -2.48 -8.44
N ILE A 155 -5.71 -2.56 -7.79
CA ILE A 155 -6.75 -1.55 -7.98
C ILE A 155 -6.24 -0.19 -7.52
N ASP A 156 -5.60 -0.16 -6.35
CA ASP A 156 -5.02 1.06 -5.80
C ASP A 156 -3.92 1.61 -6.71
N GLY A 157 -3.01 0.75 -7.17
CA GLY A 157 -1.94 1.13 -8.08
C GLY A 157 -2.44 1.82 -9.37
N VAL A 158 -3.52 1.31 -9.96
CA VAL A 158 -4.15 1.94 -11.13
C VAL A 158 -4.72 3.30 -10.78
N VAL A 159 -5.40 3.43 -9.64
CA VAL A 159 -6.00 4.71 -9.22
C VAL A 159 -4.92 5.74 -8.91
N LEU A 160 -3.89 5.38 -8.12
CA LEU A 160 -2.79 6.28 -7.78
C LEU A 160 -2.00 6.73 -9.02
N THR A 161 -1.75 5.82 -9.97
CA THR A 161 -1.15 6.15 -11.25
C THR A 161 -2.00 7.14 -12.04
N GLY A 162 -3.31 6.91 -12.08
CA GLY A 162 -4.27 7.84 -12.71
C GLY A 162 -4.30 9.21 -12.04
N ILE A 163 -4.15 9.27 -10.73
CA ILE A 163 -4.13 10.51 -9.95
C ILE A 163 -2.81 11.27 -10.17
N GLY A 164 -1.68 10.62 -9.94
CA GLY A 164 -0.38 11.26 -9.85
C GLY A 164 0.29 11.47 -11.20
N TRP A 165 0.41 10.41 -11.96
CA TRP A 165 1.24 10.39 -13.17
C TRP A 165 0.45 10.69 -14.45
N THR A 166 -0.45 9.79 -14.84
CA THR A 166 -1.15 9.94 -16.14
C THR A 166 -2.18 11.06 -16.15
N LYS A 167 -2.64 11.50 -14.98
CA LYS A 167 -3.59 12.61 -14.77
C LYS A 167 -4.91 12.46 -15.53
N ASN A 168 -5.23 11.22 -15.93
CA ASN A 168 -6.38 10.90 -16.77
C ASN A 168 -7.63 10.48 -15.98
N ILE A 169 -7.55 10.48 -14.64
CA ILE A 169 -8.66 10.13 -13.76
C ILE A 169 -9.31 11.38 -13.17
N SER A 170 -10.63 11.48 -13.24
CA SER A 170 -11.42 12.55 -12.62
C SER A 170 -11.92 12.15 -11.23
N LYS A 171 -12.42 13.12 -10.45
CA LYS A 171 -13.10 12.83 -9.17
C LYS A 171 -14.29 11.89 -9.35
N ASN A 172 -15.03 12.04 -10.46
CA ASN A 172 -16.18 11.20 -10.74
C ASN A 172 -15.75 9.74 -11.03
N ASP A 173 -14.67 9.56 -11.77
CA ASP A 173 -14.11 8.22 -12.03
C ASP A 173 -13.68 7.54 -10.74
N ILE A 174 -12.94 8.25 -9.86
CA ILE A 174 -12.54 7.74 -8.55
C ILE A 174 -13.76 7.32 -7.74
N LYS A 175 -14.80 8.18 -7.69
CA LYS A 175 -16.04 7.86 -6.99
C LYS A 175 -16.69 6.60 -7.56
N ASN A 176 -16.81 6.48 -8.87
CA ASN A 176 -17.41 5.33 -9.52
C ASN A 176 -16.61 4.04 -9.24
N ILE A 177 -15.27 4.11 -9.29
CA ILE A 177 -14.39 2.98 -8.96
C ILE A 177 -14.64 2.53 -7.54
N VAL A 178 -14.57 3.44 -6.55
CA VAL A 178 -14.76 3.10 -5.14
C VAL A 178 -16.16 2.53 -4.86
N MET A 179 -17.20 3.07 -5.51
CA MET A 179 -18.58 2.56 -5.36
C MET A 179 -18.80 1.21 -6.04
N ALA A 180 -18.00 0.87 -7.06
CA ALA A 180 -18.07 -0.39 -7.77
C ALA A 180 -17.28 -1.53 -7.10
N MET A 181 -16.38 -1.20 -6.14
CA MET A 181 -15.59 -2.21 -5.42
C MET A 181 -16.52 -3.17 -4.66
N ARG A 182 -16.39 -4.47 -4.91
CA ARG A 182 -17.16 -5.56 -4.28
C ARG A 182 -16.29 -6.79 -4.17
N LEU A 183 -16.58 -7.63 -3.16
CA LEU A 183 -16.08 -8.99 -3.12
C LEU A 183 -16.87 -9.83 -4.14
N PHE A 184 -16.17 -10.69 -4.86
CA PHE A 184 -16.73 -11.69 -5.76
C PHE A 184 -16.66 -13.07 -5.11
#